data_c66f9cbeb5dbfaf21217da9392414113
#
_entry.id   c66f9cbeb5dbfaf21217da9392414113
#
_cell.length_a   1.000
_cell.length_b   1.000
_cell.length_c   1.000
_cell.angle_alpha   90.00
_cell.angle_beta   90.00
_cell.angle_gamma   90.00
#
_symmetry.space_group_name_H-M   'P 1'
#
loop_
_entity.id
_entity.type
_entity.pdbx_description
1 polymer ?
#
loop_
_entity_poly.entity_id
_entity_poly.type
_entity_poly.pdbx_seq_one_letter_code
_entity_poly.pdbx_strand_id
1 'polypeptide(L)'
;MYPLFTLLLAAAASVAAHPQVEARQTVAGTSVVNLKNNTGTPAHLASGILYGIPDVQNQIPDHFYTDIGFNYARAGGAQVAAPGRGWIWGVKEYQVRFASALSNYKTSRKYGAKFIFLIHDLWGADGTQNSSAPYPGDNGDWSSWDKYLTQWISDIKANNAAAGLSVDIWNEPDLTYFWQRDQTQYLQMWGRTYTRLRAELPGVLLIGPAFAGEPSLSNTWWTNFADFVKKNNTIPDQWVWHMEGGGGDLLSAQAALNAILKKYSLPAKPINIDEYATYAEQNPSGITWWIAQLERINAIGLRGNWLSGSQLHDFLASLLSKTTPSSPTGGGYFGNGEFQVYKYYNLNMTGHRVGTLPSADKLLETYATVGNDLVRVLTGVRIQTGTWQVTINGLSAVGLPTSGTLNIHTWGFPFTGGHFGRVDALNDLGYYGHAYSGDSVTFPIYKTDIETAYAFEFAVGA
;
A
#
# COMPACT_ATOMS: atom_id res chain seq x y z
N MET A 1 -58.21 37.59 -63.15
CA MET A 1 -57.15 36.66 -62.71
C MET A 1 -56.93 36.87 -61.22
N TYR A 2 -57.49 36.00 -60.41
CA TYR A 2 -57.32 36.06 -58.94
C TYR A 2 -56.34 34.97 -58.54
N PRO A 3 -55.39 35.25 -57.65
CA PRO A 3 -54.53 34.17 -57.12
C PRO A 3 -55.21 33.58 -55.85
N LEU A 4 -55.21 32.23 -55.81
CA LEU A 4 -55.61 31.39 -54.67
C LEU A 4 -54.61 31.56 -53.53
N PHE A 5 -55.07 31.88 -52.34
CA PHE A 5 -54.34 31.74 -51.08
C PHE A 5 -54.54 30.34 -50.50
N THR A 6 -53.46 29.59 -50.42
CA THR A 6 -53.48 28.28 -49.75
C THR A 6 -53.06 28.49 -48.28
N LEU A 7 -53.99 28.22 -47.33
CA LEU A 7 -53.72 28.23 -45.90
C LEU A 7 -53.04 26.91 -45.54
N LEU A 8 -51.78 26.93 -45.06
CA LEU A 8 -51.16 25.81 -44.40
C LEU A 8 -51.53 25.82 -42.90
N LEU A 9 -52.29 24.81 -42.45
CA LEU A 9 -52.46 24.50 -41.04
C LEU A 9 -51.18 23.79 -40.54
N ALA A 10 -50.45 24.41 -39.64
CA ALA A 10 -49.40 23.75 -38.89
C ALA A 10 -50.02 23.03 -37.67
N ALA A 11 -50.04 21.71 -37.70
CA ALA A 11 -50.40 20.89 -36.56
C ALA A 11 -49.18 20.82 -35.59
N ALA A 12 -49.28 21.49 -34.44
CA ALA A 12 -48.32 21.34 -33.36
C ALA A 12 -48.52 20.00 -32.65
N ALA A 13 -47.68 19.03 -32.91
CA ALA A 13 -47.62 17.81 -32.13
C ALA A 13 -46.96 18.09 -30.78
N SER A 14 -47.73 18.13 -29.72
CA SER A 14 -47.22 18.15 -28.35
C SER A 14 -46.62 16.79 -28.03
N VAL A 15 -45.28 16.68 -28.06
CA VAL A 15 -44.56 15.52 -27.52
C VAL A 15 -44.68 15.61 -25.99
N ALA A 16 -45.54 14.80 -25.41
CA ALA A 16 -45.57 14.60 -23.97
C ALA A 16 -44.27 13.81 -23.63
N ALA A 17 -43.30 14.54 -23.05
CA ALA A 17 -42.15 13.89 -22.46
C ALA A 17 -42.63 13.05 -21.27
N HIS A 18 -42.72 11.74 -21.45
CA HIS A 18 -42.86 10.84 -20.31
C HIS A 18 -41.57 10.93 -19.50
N PRO A 19 -41.65 11.18 -18.17
CA PRO A 19 -40.46 11.05 -17.35
C PRO A 19 -39.97 9.61 -17.49
N GLN A 20 -38.82 9.42 -18.10
CA GLN A 20 -38.09 8.15 -18.03
C GLN A 20 -37.80 7.95 -16.55
N VAL A 21 -38.48 7.00 -15.92
CA VAL A 21 -38.07 6.48 -14.62
C VAL A 21 -36.76 5.78 -14.88
N GLU A 22 -35.64 6.46 -14.66
CA GLU A 22 -34.34 5.79 -14.65
C GLU A 22 -34.44 4.64 -13.66
N ALA A 23 -34.21 3.43 -14.15
CA ALA A 23 -34.17 2.24 -13.31
C ALA A 23 -33.19 2.52 -12.17
N ARG A 24 -33.67 2.55 -10.91
CA ARG A 24 -32.84 2.70 -9.74
C ARG A 24 -31.71 1.69 -9.86
N GLN A 25 -30.47 2.17 -10.01
CA GLN A 25 -29.32 1.26 -10.06
C GLN A 25 -29.32 0.43 -8.78
N THR A 26 -29.21 -0.88 -8.94
CA THR A 26 -29.17 -1.83 -7.80
C THR A 26 -27.92 -1.53 -6.98
N VAL A 27 -28.09 -1.30 -5.69
CA VAL A 27 -26.98 -1.11 -4.76
C VAL A 27 -26.28 -2.45 -4.52
N ALA A 28 -25.01 -2.54 -4.85
CA ALA A 28 -24.20 -3.77 -4.72
C ALA A 28 -23.83 -4.07 -3.25
N GLY A 29 -23.63 -3.03 -2.44
CA GLY A 29 -23.28 -3.20 -1.04
C GLY A 29 -23.21 -1.86 -0.29
N THR A 30 -23.07 -1.95 1.04
CA THR A 30 -23.00 -0.79 1.94
C THR A 30 -21.77 -0.93 2.84
N SER A 31 -20.91 0.08 2.83
CA SER A 31 -19.85 0.24 3.85
C SER A 31 -20.40 1.07 5.01
N VAL A 32 -19.92 0.77 6.23
CA VAL A 32 -20.42 1.42 7.45
C VAL A 32 -19.30 2.16 8.17
N VAL A 33 -19.56 3.40 8.55
CA VAL A 33 -18.71 4.21 9.44
C VAL A 33 -19.45 4.38 10.78
N ASN A 34 -18.77 4.13 11.90
CA ASN A 34 -19.34 4.29 13.25
C ASN A 34 -18.58 5.37 14.03
N LEU A 35 -19.14 6.57 14.08
CA LEU A 35 -18.53 7.73 14.74
C LEU A 35 -18.38 7.56 16.27
N LYS A 36 -19.14 6.65 16.89
CA LYS A 36 -19.03 6.33 18.33
C LYS A 36 -17.85 5.43 18.66
N ASN A 37 -17.28 4.76 17.66
CA ASN A 37 -16.18 3.81 17.85
C ASN A 37 -14.84 4.48 17.55
N ASN A 38 -14.25 5.15 18.54
CA ASN A 38 -12.90 5.71 18.42
C ASN A 38 -11.86 4.57 18.45
N THR A 39 -11.09 4.43 17.37
CA THR A 39 -10.05 3.41 17.20
C THR A 39 -8.62 3.96 17.32
N GLY A 40 -8.47 5.17 17.83
CA GLY A 40 -7.17 5.79 18.12
C GLY A 40 -6.74 6.83 17.11
N THR A 41 -5.51 7.29 17.23
CA THR A 41 -4.92 8.31 16.36
C THR A 41 -4.65 7.74 14.96
N PRO A 42 -4.78 8.53 13.88
CA PRO A 42 -4.30 8.13 12.56
C PRO A 42 -2.81 7.76 12.60
N ALA A 43 -2.47 6.59 12.12
CA ALA A 43 -1.10 6.08 12.19
C ALA A 43 -0.39 6.09 10.83
N HIS A 44 -1.11 6.43 9.76
CA HIS A 44 -0.64 6.51 8.36
C HIS A 44 0.09 5.23 7.93
N LEU A 45 -0.48 4.08 8.29
CA LEU A 45 0.14 2.76 8.15
C LEU A 45 0.42 2.36 6.71
N ALA A 46 -0.30 2.93 5.73
CA ALA A 46 -0.17 2.64 4.31
C ALA A 46 0.92 3.48 3.59
N SER A 47 1.61 4.39 4.28
CA SER A 47 2.53 5.35 3.66
C SER A 47 3.97 4.83 3.45
N GLY A 48 4.16 3.51 3.44
CA GLY A 48 5.43 2.88 3.07
C GLY A 48 5.55 2.69 1.55
N ILE A 49 6.78 2.57 1.08
CA ILE A 49 7.09 2.31 -0.34
C ILE A 49 8.16 1.21 -0.49
N LEU A 50 7.98 0.38 -1.52
CA LEU A 50 9.00 -0.53 -2.01
C LEU A 50 9.87 0.18 -3.04
N TYR A 51 11.17 0.28 -2.82
CA TYR A 51 12.09 1.01 -3.72
C TYR A 51 11.64 2.46 -4.01
N GLY A 52 11.87 2.95 -5.24
CA GLY A 52 11.35 4.26 -5.68
C GLY A 52 12.15 5.47 -5.21
N ILE A 53 13.23 5.28 -4.47
CA ILE A 53 14.10 6.36 -3.94
C ILE A 53 15.37 6.42 -4.79
N PRO A 54 15.69 7.57 -5.43
CA PRO A 54 16.94 7.74 -6.15
C PRO A 54 18.17 7.61 -5.27
N ASP A 55 19.27 7.07 -5.85
CA ASP A 55 20.55 6.97 -5.16
C ASP A 55 21.20 8.35 -4.95
N VAL A 56 20.85 9.33 -5.78
CA VAL A 56 21.28 10.71 -5.61
C VAL A 56 20.46 11.38 -4.51
N GLN A 57 21.14 11.78 -3.44
CA GLN A 57 20.50 12.45 -2.30
C GLN A 57 19.82 13.75 -2.72
N ASN A 58 18.59 13.99 -2.21
CA ASN A 58 17.78 15.18 -2.46
C ASN A 58 17.35 15.37 -3.94
N GLN A 59 17.40 14.33 -4.76
CA GLN A 59 16.93 14.41 -6.15
C GLN A 59 15.42 14.64 -6.22
N ILE A 60 14.63 13.89 -5.43
CA ILE A 60 13.20 14.15 -5.27
C ILE A 60 13.04 15.22 -4.18
N PRO A 61 12.31 16.33 -4.45
CA PRO A 61 12.05 17.39 -3.46
C PRO A 61 11.37 16.88 -2.18
N ASP A 62 11.74 17.46 -1.05
CA ASP A 62 11.35 17.03 0.29
C ASP A 62 9.83 16.89 0.47
N HIS A 63 9.05 17.82 -0.11
CA HIS A 63 7.59 17.83 0.06
C HIS A 63 6.92 16.57 -0.49
N PHE A 64 7.49 15.87 -1.47
CA PHE A 64 6.91 14.61 -1.95
C PHE A 64 6.98 13.49 -0.92
N TYR A 65 7.97 13.51 -0.04
CA TYR A 65 8.05 12.59 1.09
C TYR A 65 7.15 13.03 2.26
N THR A 66 7.21 14.32 2.61
CA THR A 66 6.47 14.84 3.77
C THR A 66 4.96 14.88 3.52
N ASP A 67 4.52 15.23 2.32
CA ASP A 67 3.11 15.33 1.97
C ASP A 67 2.38 13.98 2.08
N ILE A 68 3.04 12.87 1.73
CA ILE A 68 2.45 11.52 1.83
C ILE A 68 2.61 10.87 3.20
N GLY A 69 3.27 11.52 4.17
CA GLY A 69 3.55 10.93 5.47
C GLY A 69 4.50 9.73 5.40
N PHE A 70 5.48 9.77 4.48
CA PHE A 70 6.44 8.71 4.25
C PHE A 70 7.07 8.18 5.54
N ASN A 71 6.86 6.89 5.86
CA ASN A 71 7.21 6.31 7.16
C ASN A 71 7.99 4.99 7.10
N TYR A 72 7.97 4.29 5.95
CA TYR A 72 8.72 3.07 5.69
C TYR A 72 9.26 3.05 4.27
N ALA A 73 10.46 2.52 4.10
CA ALA A 73 10.98 2.11 2.80
C ALA A 73 11.56 0.70 2.88
N ARG A 74 11.57 -0.03 1.77
CA ARG A 74 12.15 -1.35 1.62
C ARG A 74 12.98 -1.38 0.35
N ALA A 75 14.28 -1.72 0.45
CA ALA A 75 15.17 -1.81 -0.69
C ALA A 75 16.44 -2.62 -0.36
N GLY A 76 17.09 -3.16 -1.39
CA GLY A 76 18.35 -3.90 -1.31
C GLY A 76 19.27 -3.62 -2.51
N GLY A 77 18.98 -2.59 -3.32
CA GLY A 77 19.75 -2.28 -4.53
C GLY A 77 19.47 -3.25 -5.68
N ALA A 78 18.28 -3.87 -5.76
CA ALA A 78 17.90 -4.75 -6.85
C ALA A 78 18.06 -4.09 -8.21
N GLN A 79 18.38 -4.89 -9.23
CA GLN A 79 18.45 -4.48 -10.64
C GLN A 79 19.45 -3.35 -10.94
N VAL A 80 20.38 -3.05 -10.04
CA VAL A 80 21.51 -2.17 -10.35
C VAL A 80 22.39 -2.86 -11.38
N ALA A 81 22.72 -2.15 -12.47
CA ALA A 81 23.54 -2.69 -13.53
C ALA A 81 24.97 -3.02 -13.05
N ALA A 82 25.69 -3.86 -13.82
CA ALA A 82 27.11 -4.09 -13.55
C ALA A 82 27.88 -2.76 -13.51
N PRO A 83 28.78 -2.57 -12.53
CA PRO A 83 29.28 -3.53 -11.54
C PRO A 83 28.52 -3.53 -10.21
N GLY A 84 27.18 -3.50 -10.19
CA GLY A 84 26.34 -3.44 -8.99
C GLY A 84 25.37 -4.64 -8.84
N ARG A 85 25.75 -5.87 -9.25
CA ARG A 85 24.85 -7.03 -9.32
C ARG A 85 24.76 -7.87 -8.02
N GLY A 86 25.56 -7.57 -7.01
CA GLY A 86 25.52 -8.27 -5.72
C GLY A 86 26.67 -9.25 -5.47
N TRP A 87 26.64 -9.89 -4.30
CA TRP A 87 27.73 -10.71 -3.76
C TRP A 87 28.19 -11.87 -4.65
N ILE A 88 27.25 -12.60 -5.27
CA ILE A 88 27.56 -13.73 -6.13
C ILE A 88 28.41 -13.38 -7.35
N TRP A 89 28.46 -12.10 -7.71
CA TRP A 89 29.25 -11.55 -8.80
C TRP A 89 30.60 -10.97 -8.33
N GLY A 90 30.83 -10.96 -7.02
CA GLY A 90 32.07 -10.50 -6.41
C GLY A 90 31.89 -9.29 -5.47
N VAL A 91 32.92 -9.09 -4.63
CA VAL A 91 32.86 -8.06 -3.57
C VAL A 91 32.65 -6.65 -4.12
N LYS A 92 33.23 -6.29 -5.27
CA LYS A 92 33.03 -4.99 -5.90
C LYS A 92 31.57 -4.78 -6.34
N GLU A 93 30.94 -5.81 -6.89
CA GLU A 93 29.53 -5.78 -7.29
C GLU A 93 28.61 -5.63 -6.08
N TYR A 94 28.94 -6.30 -4.98
CA TYR A 94 28.27 -6.12 -3.71
C TYR A 94 28.42 -4.68 -3.19
N GLN A 95 29.63 -4.12 -3.19
CA GLN A 95 29.89 -2.77 -2.65
C GLN A 95 29.10 -1.68 -3.38
N VAL A 96 28.97 -1.76 -4.70
CA VAL A 96 28.17 -0.80 -5.48
C VAL A 96 26.70 -0.95 -5.14
N ARG A 97 26.19 -2.17 -5.05
CA ARG A 97 24.80 -2.44 -4.68
C ARG A 97 24.49 -2.00 -3.25
N PHE A 98 25.40 -2.24 -2.31
CA PHE A 98 25.29 -1.78 -0.94
C PHE A 98 25.25 -0.24 -0.85
N ALA A 99 26.07 0.45 -1.65
CA ALA A 99 26.06 1.91 -1.70
C ALA A 99 24.70 2.48 -2.14
N SER A 100 24.04 1.87 -3.13
CA SER A 100 22.68 2.21 -3.55
C SER A 100 21.69 2.04 -2.39
N ALA A 101 21.62 0.85 -1.80
CA ALA A 101 20.73 0.57 -0.68
C ALA A 101 20.99 1.47 0.55
N LEU A 102 22.27 1.74 0.86
CA LEU A 102 22.66 2.67 1.93
C LEU A 102 22.21 4.11 1.64
N SER A 103 22.23 4.53 0.38
CA SER A 103 21.72 5.84 -0.02
C SER A 103 20.21 5.95 0.25
N ASN A 104 19.44 4.91 -0.11
CA ASN A 104 18.01 4.85 0.16
C ASN A 104 17.71 4.83 1.68
N TYR A 105 18.52 4.10 2.46
CA TYR A 105 18.45 4.15 3.93
C TYR A 105 18.66 5.59 4.45
N LYS A 106 19.71 6.29 4.02
CA LYS A 106 19.99 7.66 4.46
C LYS A 106 18.86 8.63 4.10
N THR A 107 18.30 8.53 2.89
CA THR A 107 17.13 9.32 2.50
C THR A 107 15.93 9.02 3.38
N SER A 108 15.65 7.75 3.66
CA SER A 108 14.54 7.36 4.55
C SER A 108 14.71 7.93 5.95
N ARG A 109 15.91 7.84 6.51
CA ARG A 109 16.20 8.37 7.85
C ARG A 109 16.16 9.88 7.94
N LYS A 110 16.41 10.60 6.83
CA LYS A 110 16.24 12.05 6.76
C LYS A 110 14.81 12.49 7.12
N TYR A 111 13.81 11.70 6.72
CA TYR A 111 12.39 11.96 7.00
C TYR A 111 11.86 11.19 8.22
N GLY A 112 12.73 10.54 9.00
CA GLY A 112 12.31 9.73 10.15
C GLY A 112 11.71 8.37 9.81
N ALA A 113 11.61 8.02 8.53
CA ALA A 113 11.07 6.75 8.08
C ALA A 113 11.95 5.58 8.51
N LYS A 114 11.35 4.43 8.83
CA LYS A 114 12.06 3.17 9.04
C LYS A 114 12.49 2.59 7.71
N PHE A 115 13.51 1.73 7.73
CA PHE A 115 14.04 1.12 6.52
C PHE A 115 14.12 -0.39 6.67
N ILE A 116 13.63 -1.11 5.67
CA ILE A 116 13.72 -2.58 5.57
C ILE A 116 14.80 -2.90 4.55
N PHE A 117 15.88 -3.50 5.02
CA PHE A 117 16.98 -3.93 4.17
C PHE A 117 16.69 -5.31 3.59
N LEU A 118 16.69 -5.43 2.26
CA LEU A 118 16.58 -6.68 1.51
C LEU A 118 17.98 -7.27 1.30
N ILE A 119 18.39 -8.14 2.19
CA ILE A 119 19.75 -8.71 2.10
C ILE A 119 19.89 -9.74 0.99
N HIS A 120 18.80 -10.36 0.51
CA HIS A 120 18.81 -11.25 -0.65
C HIS A 120 19.17 -10.51 -1.95
N ASP A 121 18.73 -9.26 -2.13
CA ASP A 121 19.11 -8.44 -3.28
C ASP A 121 20.61 -8.17 -3.30
N LEU A 122 21.16 -7.84 -2.13
CA LEU A 122 22.62 -7.67 -1.98
C LEU A 122 23.41 -8.95 -2.24
N TRP A 123 22.80 -10.10 -1.98
CA TRP A 123 23.36 -11.40 -2.41
C TRP A 123 23.41 -11.51 -3.93
N GLY A 124 22.43 -10.99 -4.64
CA GLY A 124 22.32 -11.05 -6.10
C GLY A 124 21.21 -11.97 -6.59
N ALA A 125 20.20 -12.24 -5.74
CA ALA A 125 19.02 -13.05 -6.06
C ALA A 125 17.77 -12.16 -6.24
N ASP A 126 17.92 -11.08 -6.98
CA ASP A 126 16.91 -10.01 -7.19
C ASP A 126 15.96 -10.26 -8.39
N GLY A 127 15.85 -11.52 -8.84
CA GLY A 127 15.06 -11.87 -10.02
C GLY A 127 15.80 -11.73 -11.35
N THR A 128 17.00 -11.11 -11.38
CA THR A 128 17.83 -11.02 -12.61
C THR A 128 18.88 -12.12 -12.72
N GLN A 129 19.03 -12.95 -11.67
CA GLN A 129 19.96 -14.08 -11.66
C GLN A 129 19.50 -15.19 -12.62
N ASN A 130 20.45 -15.91 -13.19
CA ASN A 130 20.16 -17.09 -14.00
C ASN A 130 20.01 -18.36 -13.14
N SER A 131 19.59 -19.47 -13.77
CA SER A 131 19.36 -20.75 -13.09
C SER A 131 20.61 -21.40 -12.50
N SER A 132 21.82 -20.96 -12.90
CA SER A 132 23.10 -21.43 -12.35
C SER A 132 23.61 -20.59 -11.17
N ALA A 133 22.86 -19.55 -10.76
CA ALA A 133 23.25 -18.71 -9.63
C ALA A 133 23.36 -19.54 -8.34
N PRO A 134 24.40 -19.30 -7.52
CA PRO A 134 24.53 -19.98 -6.24
C PRO A 134 23.52 -19.43 -5.21
N TYR A 135 22.97 -20.33 -4.42
CA TYR A 135 22.13 -19.98 -3.27
C TYR A 135 22.83 -20.33 -1.95
N PRO A 136 22.49 -19.64 -0.84
CA PRO A 136 23.04 -19.94 0.48
C PRO A 136 22.82 -21.40 0.86
N GLY A 137 23.89 -22.13 1.19
CA GLY A 137 23.83 -23.53 1.62
C GLY A 137 23.80 -24.57 0.49
N ASP A 138 24.05 -24.20 -0.77
CA ASP A 138 24.17 -25.15 -1.86
C ASP A 138 25.21 -26.20 -1.53
N ASN A 139 24.88 -27.50 -1.74
CA ASN A 139 25.71 -28.67 -1.41
C ASN A 139 26.11 -28.72 0.09
N GLY A 140 25.39 -28.09 0.98
CA GLY A 140 25.69 -27.99 2.41
C GLY A 140 26.79 -26.97 2.76
N ASP A 141 27.31 -26.23 1.78
CA ASP A 141 28.35 -25.20 2.00
C ASP A 141 27.74 -23.81 2.29
N TRP A 142 27.91 -23.34 3.51
CA TRP A 142 27.48 -22.03 3.99
C TRP A 142 28.60 -20.98 3.95
N SER A 143 29.77 -21.30 3.55
CA SER A 143 30.97 -20.45 3.68
C SER A 143 30.83 -19.10 2.98
N SER A 144 30.25 -19.09 1.77
CA SER A 144 30.03 -17.85 1.02
C SER A 144 28.97 -16.97 1.69
N TRP A 145 27.88 -17.57 2.17
CA TRP A 145 26.84 -16.85 2.91
C TRP A 145 27.36 -16.24 4.21
N ASP A 146 28.16 -16.99 4.96
CA ASP A 146 28.75 -16.49 6.20
C ASP A 146 29.72 -15.33 5.96
N LYS A 147 30.53 -15.39 4.90
CA LYS A 147 31.42 -14.29 4.50
C LYS A 147 30.62 -13.06 4.10
N TYR A 148 29.55 -13.26 3.32
CA TYR A 148 28.63 -12.21 2.93
C TYR A 148 28.00 -11.52 4.17
N LEU A 149 27.43 -12.29 5.10
CA LEU A 149 26.85 -11.73 6.32
C LEU A 149 27.91 -10.99 7.15
N THR A 150 29.16 -11.49 7.23
CA THR A 150 30.25 -10.80 7.92
C THR A 150 30.52 -9.43 7.30
N GLN A 151 30.60 -9.35 5.98
CA GLN A 151 30.80 -8.10 5.26
C GLN A 151 29.64 -7.15 5.49
N TRP A 152 28.40 -7.63 5.28
CA TRP A 152 27.20 -6.79 5.44
C TRP A 152 27.07 -6.23 6.86
N ILE A 153 27.26 -7.04 7.90
CA ILE A 153 27.22 -6.60 9.31
C ILE A 153 28.30 -5.55 9.58
N SER A 154 29.51 -5.78 9.05
CA SER A 154 30.62 -4.83 9.17
C SER A 154 30.25 -3.47 8.54
N ASP A 155 29.65 -3.51 7.34
CA ASP A 155 29.26 -2.30 6.61
C ASP A 155 28.11 -1.54 7.30
N ILE A 156 27.12 -2.24 7.87
CA ILE A 156 26.07 -1.64 8.68
C ILE A 156 26.65 -0.92 9.90
N LYS A 157 27.58 -1.57 10.62
CA LYS A 157 28.26 -0.98 11.78
C LYS A 157 29.11 0.23 11.39
N ALA A 158 29.92 0.11 10.36
CA ALA A 158 30.82 1.16 9.87
C ALA A 158 30.07 2.42 9.39
N ASN A 159 28.84 2.27 8.89
CA ASN A 159 28.01 3.35 8.42
C ASN A 159 26.98 3.85 9.46
N ASN A 160 26.98 3.30 10.68
CA ASN A 160 25.98 3.59 11.73
C ASN A 160 24.54 3.39 11.23
N ALA A 161 24.31 2.39 10.37
CA ALA A 161 23.03 2.18 9.66
C ALA A 161 22.05 1.25 10.40
N ALA A 162 22.19 1.08 11.71
CA ALA A 162 21.29 0.22 12.50
C ALA A 162 20.05 0.94 13.03
N ALA A 163 20.04 2.27 13.09
CA ALA A 163 18.93 3.03 13.66
C ALA A 163 17.70 2.99 12.74
N GLY A 164 16.56 2.49 13.25
CA GLY A 164 15.32 2.34 12.48
C GLY A 164 15.40 1.30 11.37
N LEU A 165 16.35 0.37 11.48
CA LEU A 165 16.57 -0.70 10.53
C LEU A 165 15.75 -1.94 10.89
N SER A 166 15.14 -2.54 9.87
CA SER A 166 14.64 -3.91 9.87
C SER A 166 15.34 -4.69 8.77
N VAL A 167 15.44 -6.00 8.92
CA VAL A 167 16.01 -6.89 7.90
C VAL A 167 14.94 -7.85 7.45
N ASP A 168 14.66 -7.84 6.17
CA ASP A 168 14.00 -8.92 5.46
C ASP A 168 15.06 -9.85 4.88
N ILE A 169 15.06 -11.09 5.38
CA ILE A 169 16.15 -12.03 5.08
C ILE A 169 16.09 -12.51 3.63
N TRP A 170 14.87 -12.76 3.09
CA TRP A 170 14.70 -13.23 1.72
C TRP A 170 13.32 -12.93 1.18
N ASN A 171 13.28 -12.31 -0.01
CA ASN A 171 12.04 -12.00 -0.71
C ASN A 171 11.43 -13.25 -1.34
N GLU A 172 10.13 -13.47 -1.15
CA GLU A 172 9.30 -14.47 -1.84
C GLU A 172 9.97 -15.82 -2.07
N PRO A 173 10.51 -16.47 -1.01
CA PRO A 173 11.20 -17.76 -1.19
C PRO A 173 10.25 -18.89 -1.61
N ASP A 174 8.94 -18.68 -1.56
CA ASP A 174 7.90 -19.57 -2.07
C ASP A 174 7.70 -19.47 -3.59
N LEU A 175 8.40 -18.54 -4.26
CA LEU A 175 8.45 -18.42 -5.72
C LEU A 175 9.80 -18.84 -6.29
N THR A 176 9.78 -19.66 -7.33
CA THR A 176 11.00 -20.10 -8.04
C THR A 176 11.75 -18.93 -8.70
N TYR A 177 11.12 -17.79 -8.86
CA TYR A 177 11.72 -16.57 -9.36
C TYR A 177 12.82 -16.04 -8.44
N PHE A 178 12.64 -16.16 -7.10
CA PHE A 178 13.60 -15.68 -6.12
C PHE A 178 14.33 -16.81 -5.40
N TRP A 179 13.76 -18.03 -5.29
CA TRP A 179 14.36 -19.15 -4.59
C TRP A 179 14.18 -20.45 -5.38
N GLN A 180 15.27 -20.98 -5.92
CA GLN A 180 15.26 -22.19 -6.77
C GLN A 180 15.78 -23.43 -6.01
N ARG A 181 15.55 -23.50 -4.72
CA ARG A 181 15.91 -24.64 -3.86
C ARG A 181 14.69 -25.09 -3.07
N ASP A 182 14.82 -26.19 -2.34
CA ASP A 182 13.75 -26.65 -1.49
C ASP A 182 13.53 -25.74 -0.28
N GLN A 183 12.37 -25.88 0.36
CA GLN A 183 12.01 -25.14 1.54
C GLN A 183 12.91 -25.44 2.74
N THR A 184 13.46 -26.66 2.85
CA THR A 184 14.32 -27.05 3.96
C THR A 184 15.59 -26.22 3.97
N GLN A 185 16.22 -26.02 2.80
CA GLN A 185 17.39 -25.15 2.67
C GLN A 185 17.07 -23.70 3.02
N TYR A 186 15.91 -23.18 2.60
CA TYR A 186 15.44 -21.85 3.00
C TYR A 186 15.30 -21.73 4.53
N LEU A 187 14.65 -22.70 5.18
CA LEU A 187 14.46 -22.69 6.63
C LEU A 187 15.80 -22.74 7.39
N GLN A 188 16.77 -23.52 6.90
CA GLN A 188 18.12 -23.55 7.47
C GLN A 188 18.83 -22.19 7.31
N MET A 189 18.70 -21.56 6.13
CA MET A 189 19.23 -20.22 5.86
C MET A 189 18.60 -19.18 6.79
N TRP A 190 17.25 -19.21 6.97
CA TRP A 190 16.53 -18.36 7.90
C TRP A 190 17.09 -18.49 9.32
N GLY A 191 17.12 -19.71 9.87
CA GLY A 191 17.57 -19.93 11.24
C GLY A 191 19.02 -19.50 11.49
N ARG A 192 19.92 -19.81 10.54
CA ARG A 192 21.34 -19.40 10.59
C ARG A 192 21.48 -17.88 10.58
N THR A 193 20.82 -17.22 9.65
CA THR A 193 20.87 -15.76 9.51
C THR A 193 20.24 -15.06 10.71
N TYR A 194 19.06 -15.50 11.14
CA TYR A 194 18.36 -14.97 12.32
C TYR A 194 19.26 -15.00 13.56
N THR A 195 19.81 -16.16 13.88
CA THR A 195 20.66 -16.35 15.08
C THR A 195 21.86 -15.42 15.05
N ARG A 196 22.50 -15.31 13.91
CA ARG A 196 23.70 -14.47 13.74
C ARG A 196 23.36 -12.98 13.86
N LEU A 197 22.35 -12.51 13.13
CA LEU A 197 21.95 -11.10 13.17
C LEU A 197 21.44 -10.69 14.56
N ARG A 198 20.71 -11.56 15.24
CA ARG A 198 20.25 -11.29 16.61
C ARG A 198 21.40 -11.12 17.60
N ALA A 199 22.48 -11.88 17.44
CA ALA A 199 23.68 -11.78 18.26
C ALA A 199 24.51 -10.50 17.96
N GLU A 200 24.67 -10.16 16.69
CA GLU A 200 25.61 -9.11 16.26
C GLU A 200 24.96 -7.72 16.08
N LEU A 201 23.64 -7.68 15.85
CA LEU A 201 22.82 -6.46 15.66
C LEU A 201 21.53 -6.53 16.52
N PRO A 202 21.63 -6.60 17.85
CA PRO A 202 20.49 -6.93 18.73
C PRO A 202 19.34 -5.91 18.68
N GLY A 203 19.61 -4.67 18.25
CA GLY A 203 18.60 -3.60 18.12
C GLY A 203 17.86 -3.57 16.77
N VAL A 204 18.24 -4.44 15.82
CA VAL A 204 17.63 -4.51 14.49
C VAL A 204 16.47 -5.50 14.49
N LEU A 205 15.35 -5.13 13.89
CA LEU A 205 14.20 -6.04 13.75
C LEU A 205 14.48 -7.04 12.62
N LEU A 206 14.18 -8.32 12.88
CA LEU A 206 14.26 -9.40 11.89
C LEU A 206 12.83 -9.77 11.51
N ILE A 207 12.44 -9.49 10.29
CA ILE A 207 11.06 -9.59 9.83
C ILE A 207 10.91 -10.70 8.79
N GLY A 208 9.72 -11.24 8.64
CA GLY A 208 9.45 -12.29 7.66
C GLY A 208 8.18 -13.10 7.95
N PRO A 209 7.90 -14.12 7.11
CA PRO A 209 8.80 -14.72 6.09
C PRO A 209 8.88 -14.02 4.74
N ALA A 210 8.10 -12.95 4.50
CA ALA A 210 7.99 -12.23 3.23
C ALA A 210 7.60 -13.14 2.04
N PHE A 211 6.63 -14.03 2.27
CA PHE A 211 6.09 -14.91 1.23
C PHE A 211 5.19 -14.14 0.25
N ALA A 212 5.24 -14.52 -1.03
CA ALA A 212 4.28 -14.05 -2.03
C ALA A 212 2.86 -14.54 -1.73
N GLY A 213 2.74 -15.74 -1.18
CA GLY A 213 1.46 -16.35 -0.84
C GLY A 213 0.93 -15.93 0.54
N GLU A 214 -0.37 -15.63 0.60
CA GLU A 214 -1.07 -15.30 1.84
C GLU A 214 -1.01 -16.43 2.87
N PRO A 215 -1.12 -16.12 4.18
CA PRO A 215 -1.20 -17.12 5.24
C PRO A 215 -2.34 -18.12 5.00
N SER A 216 -2.04 -19.42 5.13
CA SER A 216 -3.05 -20.46 5.07
C SER A 216 -2.58 -21.74 5.76
N LEU A 217 -3.48 -22.44 6.46
CA LEU A 217 -3.19 -23.76 7.03
C LEU A 217 -2.99 -24.86 5.97
N SER A 218 -3.42 -24.62 4.74
CA SER A 218 -3.18 -25.50 3.59
C SER A 218 -1.91 -25.17 2.83
N ASN A 219 -1.30 -24.02 3.09
CA ASN A 219 -0.03 -23.63 2.46
C ASN A 219 1.14 -24.20 3.26
N THR A 220 1.88 -25.13 2.65
CA THR A 220 3.02 -25.81 3.30
C THR A 220 4.18 -24.88 3.60
N TRP A 221 4.39 -23.82 2.82
CA TRP A 221 5.40 -22.82 3.14
C TRP A 221 5.12 -22.14 4.48
N TRP A 222 3.90 -21.72 4.71
CA TRP A 222 3.48 -21.12 5.96
C TRP A 222 3.53 -22.09 7.15
N THR A 223 3.02 -23.31 6.98
CA THR A 223 2.94 -24.27 8.09
C THR A 223 4.32 -24.79 8.50
N ASN A 224 5.20 -25.06 7.54
CA ASN A 224 6.58 -25.49 7.83
C ASN A 224 7.42 -24.36 8.42
N PHE A 225 7.24 -23.09 7.94
CA PHE A 225 7.91 -21.94 8.55
C PHE A 225 7.47 -21.74 10.00
N ALA A 226 6.16 -21.79 10.27
CA ALA A 226 5.63 -21.65 11.61
C ALA A 226 6.16 -22.72 12.59
N ASP A 227 6.21 -23.98 12.14
CA ASP A 227 6.78 -25.08 12.93
C ASP A 227 8.28 -24.88 13.19
N PHE A 228 9.03 -24.51 12.14
CA PHE A 228 10.46 -24.29 12.21
C PHE A 228 10.83 -23.16 13.18
N VAL A 229 10.21 -21.97 13.04
CA VAL A 229 10.57 -20.82 13.88
C VAL A 229 10.19 -21.05 15.34
N LYS A 230 9.13 -21.84 15.61
CA LYS A 230 8.76 -22.26 16.96
C LYS A 230 9.81 -23.18 17.56
N LYS A 231 10.22 -24.23 16.83
CA LYS A 231 11.18 -25.24 17.30
C LYS A 231 12.58 -24.68 17.53
N ASN A 232 12.99 -23.74 16.69
CA ASN A 232 14.34 -23.17 16.72
C ASN A 232 14.44 -21.81 17.44
N ASN A 233 13.33 -21.33 18.03
CA ASN A 233 13.27 -20.02 18.68
C ASN A 233 13.74 -18.84 17.78
N THR A 234 13.34 -18.88 16.50
CA THR A 234 13.71 -17.89 15.49
C THR A 234 12.48 -17.13 14.97
N ILE A 235 11.55 -16.81 15.88
CA ILE A 235 10.28 -16.14 15.58
C ILE A 235 10.57 -14.70 15.11
N PRO A 236 10.02 -14.26 13.97
CA PRO A 236 10.23 -12.91 13.48
C PRO A 236 9.64 -11.84 14.42
N ASP A 237 10.17 -10.63 14.35
CA ASP A 237 9.65 -9.47 15.09
C ASP A 237 8.37 -8.91 14.47
N GLN A 238 8.13 -9.13 13.18
CA GLN A 238 6.91 -8.82 12.45
C GLN A 238 6.56 -10.00 11.54
N TRP A 239 5.26 -10.33 11.42
CA TRP A 239 4.76 -11.27 10.43
C TRP A 239 4.59 -10.54 9.11
N VAL A 240 5.23 -11.04 8.06
CA VAL A 240 5.35 -10.37 6.75
C VAL A 240 4.89 -11.29 5.63
N TRP A 241 4.10 -10.76 4.71
CA TRP A 241 3.77 -11.39 3.42
C TRP A 241 3.34 -10.33 2.41
N HIS A 242 3.20 -10.72 1.15
CA HIS A 242 2.81 -9.85 0.06
C HIS A 242 1.34 -10.01 -0.33
N MET A 243 0.77 -8.97 -0.91
CA MET A 243 -0.62 -8.92 -1.38
C MET A 243 -0.66 -8.30 -2.79
N GLU A 244 0.07 -8.91 -3.72
CA GLU A 244 0.18 -8.48 -5.11
C GLU A 244 -0.41 -9.46 -6.11
N GLY A 245 -0.95 -10.59 -5.65
CA GLY A 245 -1.57 -11.61 -6.50
C GLY A 245 -3.00 -11.31 -6.96
N GLY A 246 -3.63 -10.27 -6.40
CA GLY A 246 -5.05 -9.94 -6.63
C GLY A 246 -6.01 -10.88 -5.88
N GLY A 247 -7.23 -10.41 -5.66
CA GLY A 247 -8.33 -11.23 -5.12
C GLY A 247 -8.37 -11.44 -3.60
N GLY A 248 -7.24 -11.36 -2.88
CA GLY A 248 -7.19 -11.49 -1.42
C GLY A 248 -7.68 -10.24 -0.67
N ASP A 249 -8.00 -10.36 0.61
CA ASP A 249 -8.29 -9.25 1.52
C ASP A 249 -7.60 -9.44 2.86
N LEU A 250 -7.20 -8.34 3.51
CA LEU A 250 -6.42 -8.40 4.74
C LEU A 250 -7.18 -8.93 5.94
N LEU A 251 -8.50 -8.80 5.99
CA LEU A 251 -9.31 -9.38 7.09
C LEU A 251 -9.24 -10.90 7.04
N SER A 252 -9.40 -11.49 5.86
CA SER A 252 -9.29 -12.94 5.65
C SER A 252 -7.86 -13.43 5.90
N ALA A 253 -6.86 -12.72 5.38
CA ALA A 253 -5.46 -13.07 5.58
C ALA A 253 -5.04 -13.00 7.06
N GLN A 254 -5.47 -11.97 7.80
CA GLN A 254 -5.24 -11.86 9.24
C GLN A 254 -5.91 -13.02 10.02
N ALA A 255 -7.15 -13.38 9.66
CA ALA A 255 -7.84 -14.51 10.30
C ALA A 255 -7.09 -15.83 10.04
N ALA A 256 -6.59 -16.04 8.84
CA ALA A 256 -5.79 -17.20 8.47
C ALA A 256 -4.43 -17.23 9.21
N LEU A 257 -3.74 -16.08 9.31
CA LEU A 257 -2.54 -15.96 10.15
C LEU A 257 -2.83 -16.32 11.59
N ASN A 258 -3.89 -15.78 12.19
CA ASN A 258 -4.28 -16.08 13.56
C ASN A 258 -4.54 -17.59 13.80
N ALA A 259 -5.11 -18.28 12.81
CA ALA A 259 -5.28 -19.72 12.86
C ALA A 259 -3.94 -20.49 12.88
N ILE A 260 -2.96 -20.04 12.07
CA ILE A 260 -1.59 -20.58 12.09
C ILE A 260 -0.93 -20.32 13.44
N LEU A 261 -0.95 -19.07 13.93
CA LEU A 261 -0.34 -18.70 15.21
C LEU A 261 -0.92 -19.54 16.37
N LYS A 262 -2.23 -19.73 16.39
CA LYS A 262 -2.91 -20.58 17.38
C LYS A 262 -2.44 -22.03 17.28
N LYS A 263 -2.41 -22.61 16.07
CA LYS A 263 -2.02 -24.02 15.84
C LYS A 263 -0.59 -24.31 16.32
N TYR A 264 0.34 -23.40 16.08
CA TYR A 264 1.75 -23.60 16.43
C TYR A 264 2.16 -22.91 17.73
N SER A 265 1.20 -22.36 18.50
CA SER A 265 1.45 -21.63 19.75
C SER A 265 2.52 -20.53 19.59
N LEU A 266 2.36 -19.75 18.54
CA LEU A 266 3.21 -18.60 18.21
C LEU A 266 2.58 -17.30 18.74
N PRO A 267 3.40 -16.30 19.14
CA PRO A 267 2.88 -15.03 19.60
C PRO A 267 2.33 -14.18 18.44
N ALA A 268 1.32 -13.38 18.73
CA ALA A 268 0.97 -12.26 17.87
C ALA A 268 2.12 -11.25 17.82
N LYS A 269 2.40 -10.73 16.65
CA LYS A 269 3.38 -9.69 16.36
C LYS A 269 2.75 -8.67 15.41
N PRO A 270 3.30 -7.46 15.25
CA PRO A 270 2.85 -6.53 14.22
C PRO A 270 2.83 -7.22 12.84
N ILE A 271 1.83 -6.89 12.04
CA ILE A 271 1.70 -7.34 10.67
C ILE A 271 2.32 -6.27 9.76
N ASN A 272 3.06 -6.72 8.77
CA ASN A 272 3.65 -5.86 7.76
C ASN A 272 3.40 -6.46 6.37
N ILE A 273 2.65 -5.75 5.55
CA ILE A 273 2.42 -6.08 4.14
C ILE A 273 3.41 -5.23 3.36
N ASP A 274 4.61 -5.74 3.23
CA ASP A 274 5.73 -4.96 2.68
C ASP A 274 5.79 -4.93 1.15
N GLU A 275 4.77 -5.55 0.52
CA GLU A 275 4.38 -5.32 -0.88
C GLU A 275 2.85 -5.47 -1.01
N TYR A 276 2.13 -4.37 -1.25
CA TYR A 276 0.70 -4.41 -1.50
C TYR A 276 0.30 -3.68 -2.79
N ALA A 277 -0.85 -4.03 -3.31
CA ALA A 277 -1.52 -3.55 -4.52
C ALA A 277 -0.89 -4.07 -5.82
N THR A 278 -1.70 -4.83 -6.58
CA THR A 278 -1.38 -5.17 -7.96
C THR A 278 -1.26 -3.91 -8.82
N TYR A 279 -0.61 -4.00 -9.98
CA TYR A 279 -0.50 -2.86 -10.90
C TYR A 279 -1.87 -2.26 -11.26
N ALA A 280 -2.89 -3.10 -11.46
CA ALA A 280 -4.25 -2.65 -11.75
C ALA A 280 -4.94 -1.92 -10.58
N GLU A 281 -4.54 -2.21 -9.34
CA GLU A 281 -5.05 -1.58 -8.12
C GLU A 281 -4.30 -0.28 -7.80
N GLN A 282 -3.19 -0.02 -8.46
CA GLN A 282 -2.42 1.20 -8.30
C GLN A 282 -3.08 2.37 -9.04
N ASN A 283 -4.23 2.79 -8.53
CA ASN A 283 -5.01 3.95 -8.91
C ASN A 283 -5.69 4.54 -7.67
N PRO A 284 -6.22 5.75 -7.67
CA PRO A 284 -6.80 6.40 -6.48
C PRO A 284 -7.80 5.52 -5.73
N SER A 285 -8.72 4.86 -6.44
CA SER A 285 -9.76 4.01 -5.85
C SER A 285 -9.19 2.75 -5.18
N GLY A 286 -8.29 2.06 -5.86
CA GLY A 286 -7.64 0.85 -5.35
C GLY A 286 -6.75 1.14 -4.15
N ILE A 287 -5.96 2.22 -4.20
CA ILE A 287 -5.11 2.62 -3.06
C ILE A 287 -5.94 3.04 -1.86
N THR A 288 -7.07 3.73 -2.06
CA THR A 288 -7.99 4.03 -0.96
C THR A 288 -8.54 2.77 -0.32
N TRP A 289 -8.87 1.75 -1.11
CA TRP A 289 -9.28 0.44 -0.62
C TRP A 289 -8.19 -0.18 0.28
N TRP A 290 -6.93 -0.15 -0.15
CA TRP A 290 -5.80 -0.67 0.63
C TRP A 290 -5.54 0.12 1.92
N ILE A 291 -5.62 1.46 1.89
CA ILE A 291 -5.49 2.30 3.08
C ILE A 291 -6.51 1.88 4.14
N ALA A 292 -7.77 1.70 3.76
CA ALA A 292 -8.83 1.31 4.69
C ALA A 292 -8.59 -0.08 5.30
N GLN A 293 -8.13 -1.03 4.51
CA GLN A 293 -7.79 -2.38 4.96
C GLN A 293 -6.63 -2.38 5.97
N LEU A 294 -5.51 -1.72 5.63
CA LEU A 294 -4.32 -1.64 6.46
C LEU A 294 -4.60 -0.95 7.81
N GLU A 295 -5.27 0.19 7.77
CA GLU A 295 -5.62 0.95 8.97
C GLU A 295 -6.59 0.18 9.88
N ARG A 296 -7.54 -0.57 9.31
CA ARG A 296 -8.53 -1.35 10.09
C ARG A 296 -7.89 -2.45 10.92
N ILE A 297 -6.89 -3.16 10.37
CA ILE A 297 -6.23 -4.26 11.08
C ILE A 297 -4.93 -3.83 11.77
N ASN A 298 -4.57 -2.54 11.74
CA ASN A 298 -3.31 -1.99 12.23
C ASN A 298 -2.08 -2.69 11.60
N ALA A 299 -2.11 -2.94 10.30
CA ALA A 299 -0.98 -3.49 9.56
C ALA A 299 -0.18 -2.37 8.90
N ILE A 300 1.15 -2.46 8.99
CA ILE A 300 2.08 -1.65 8.22
C ILE A 300 1.94 -2.08 6.75
N GLY A 301 1.93 -1.12 5.82
CA GLY A 301 1.88 -1.41 4.40
C GLY A 301 2.92 -0.62 3.63
N LEU A 302 3.60 -1.31 2.72
CA LEU A 302 4.47 -0.69 1.72
C LEU A 302 3.89 -0.96 0.33
N ARG A 303 3.65 0.12 -0.40
CA ARG A 303 3.17 0.07 -1.77
C ARG A 303 4.15 -0.71 -2.65
N GLY A 304 3.69 -1.71 -3.37
CA GLY A 304 4.46 -2.47 -4.36
C GLY A 304 4.99 -1.58 -5.48
N ASN A 305 6.11 -1.97 -6.09
CA ASN A 305 6.73 -1.21 -7.17
C ASN A 305 6.87 -2.10 -8.42
N TRP A 306 6.10 -1.78 -9.46
CA TRP A 306 6.05 -2.51 -10.72
C TRP A 306 7.02 -1.99 -11.78
N LEU A 307 7.85 -1.00 -11.44
CA LEU A 307 8.90 -0.50 -12.30
C LEU A 307 10.13 -1.43 -12.28
N SER A 308 11.02 -1.29 -13.24
CA SER A 308 12.20 -2.14 -13.38
C SER A 308 13.44 -1.32 -13.79
N GLY A 309 14.62 -1.93 -13.63
CA GLY A 309 15.90 -1.30 -13.96
C GLY A 309 16.10 0.01 -13.19
N SER A 310 16.55 1.06 -13.87
CA SER A 310 16.79 2.37 -13.24
C SER A 310 15.52 3.05 -12.74
N GLN A 311 14.35 2.73 -13.29
CA GLN A 311 13.07 3.29 -12.84
C GLN A 311 12.61 2.70 -11.50
N LEU A 312 13.05 1.50 -11.15
CA LEU A 312 12.83 0.92 -9.82
C LEU A 312 13.38 1.83 -8.72
N HIS A 313 14.46 2.55 -9.00
CA HIS A 313 15.13 3.49 -8.08
C HIS A 313 14.67 4.95 -8.29
N ASP A 314 13.43 5.18 -8.72
CA ASP A 314 12.90 6.52 -8.96
C ASP A 314 11.38 6.56 -8.75
N PHE A 315 10.77 7.74 -8.86
CA PHE A 315 9.32 7.95 -8.91
C PHE A 315 8.51 7.56 -7.66
N LEU A 316 9.13 7.32 -6.51
CA LEU A 316 8.45 6.88 -5.27
C LEU A 316 7.42 5.76 -5.53
N ALA A 317 7.89 4.66 -6.14
CA ALA A 317 7.04 3.53 -6.49
C ALA A 317 5.81 3.94 -7.33
N SER A 318 6.02 4.69 -8.39
CA SER A 318 5.01 5.19 -9.34
C SER A 318 4.01 6.21 -8.78
N LEU A 319 4.24 6.80 -7.61
CA LEU A 319 3.44 7.94 -7.13
C LEU A 319 3.79 9.23 -7.84
N LEU A 320 5.01 9.30 -8.39
CA LEU A 320 5.54 10.47 -9.10
C LEU A 320 5.84 10.16 -10.55
N SER A 321 5.91 11.21 -11.34
CA SER A 321 6.58 11.24 -12.62
C SER A 321 7.43 12.51 -12.72
N LYS A 322 8.12 12.71 -13.81
CA LYS A 322 8.97 13.90 -14.04
C LYS A 322 9.00 14.31 -15.50
N THR A 323 9.43 15.54 -15.77
CA THR A 323 9.42 16.13 -17.10
C THR A 323 10.23 15.31 -18.13
N THR A 324 11.31 14.66 -17.67
CA THR A 324 12.14 13.79 -18.51
C THR A 324 12.26 12.40 -17.84
N PRO A 325 11.26 11.51 -18.01
CA PRO A 325 11.22 10.24 -17.31
C PRO A 325 12.40 9.31 -17.61
N SER A 326 13.01 9.42 -18.80
CA SER A 326 14.17 8.62 -19.20
C SER A 326 15.51 9.07 -18.59
N SER A 327 15.57 10.25 -17.95
CA SER A 327 16.78 10.74 -17.31
C SER A 327 16.86 10.27 -15.87
N PRO A 328 17.81 9.40 -15.47
CA PRO A 328 17.92 8.91 -14.09
C PRO A 328 18.13 10.04 -13.07
N THR A 329 18.82 11.12 -13.47
CA THR A 329 19.16 12.26 -12.61
C THR A 329 18.32 13.51 -12.90
N GLY A 330 17.30 13.41 -13.79
CA GLY A 330 16.44 14.53 -14.15
C GLY A 330 15.52 14.95 -13.00
N GLY A 331 15.25 16.25 -12.91
CA GLY A 331 14.31 16.86 -11.96
C GLY A 331 12.93 17.11 -12.57
N GLY A 332 12.15 18.02 -11.97
CA GLY A 332 10.82 18.42 -12.43
C GLY A 332 9.75 17.40 -12.11
N TYR A 333 9.83 16.82 -10.91
CA TYR A 333 8.87 15.86 -10.40
C TYR A 333 7.48 16.46 -10.19
N PHE A 334 6.46 15.65 -10.39
CA PHE A 334 5.06 15.93 -10.10
C PHE A 334 4.33 14.65 -9.66
N GLY A 335 3.27 14.82 -8.87
CA GLY A 335 2.45 13.72 -8.39
C GLY A 335 1.38 13.31 -9.39
N ASN A 336 0.98 12.05 -9.37
CA ASN A 336 -0.21 11.53 -10.04
C ASN A 336 -1.45 11.55 -9.13
N GLY A 337 -2.56 10.96 -9.56
CA GLY A 337 -3.79 10.92 -8.76
C GLY A 337 -3.67 10.14 -7.46
N GLU A 338 -2.85 9.11 -7.42
CA GLU A 338 -2.61 8.34 -6.19
C GLU A 338 -1.80 9.14 -5.16
N PHE A 339 -0.80 9.93 -5.63
CA PHE A 339 -0.08 10.86 -4.77
C PHE A 339 -1.04 11.79 -4.03
N GLN A 340 -2.09 12.28 -4.70
CA GLN A 340 -3.10 13.13 -4.07
C GLN A 340 -3.91 12.39 -3.01
N VAL A 341 -4.17 11.09 -3.18
CA VAL A 341 -4.82 10.26 -2.14
C VAL A 341 -3.94 10.18 -0.90
N TYR A 342 -2.66 9.83 -1.03
CA TYR A 342 -1.74 9.75 0.11
C TYR A 342 -1.54 11.12 0.79
N LYS A 343 -1.48 12.19 -0.01
CA LYS A 343 -1.39 13.56 0.52
C LYS A 343 -2.63 13.91 1.35
N TYR A 344 -3.82 13.64 0.84
CA TYR A 344 -5.07 13.86 1.58
C TYR A 344 -5.14 12.98 2.85
N TYR A 345 -4.79 11.72 2.73
CA TYR A 345 -4.75 10.78 3.84
C TYR A 345 -3.80 11.24 4.96
N ASN A 346 -2.64 11.80 4.61
CA ASN A 346 -1.69 12.28 5.60
C ASN A 346 -2.07 13.66 6.17
N LEU A 347 -2.40 14.63 5.32
CA LEU A 347 -2.54 16.03 5.74
C LEU A 347 -3.95 16.41 6.18
N ASN A 348 -4.99 15.77 5.65
CA ASN A 348 -6.37 16.14 5.91
C ASN A 348 -7.06 15.20 6.91
N MET A 349 -6.77 13.90 6.90
CA MET A 349 -7.43 12.92 7.77
C MET A 349 -6.82 12.94 9.18
N THR A 350 -7.09 13.99 9.92
CA THR A 350 -6.55 14.29 11.25
C THR A 350 -7.55 13.94 12.37
N GLY A 351 -7.14 14.16 13.64
CA GLY A 351 -7.96 13.89 14.81
C GLY A 351 -7.87 12.44 15.28
N HIS A 352 -8.99 11.71 15.30
CA HIS A 352 -8.98 10.29 15.63
C HIS A 352 -9.69 9.45 14.57
N ARG A 353 -9.23 8.23 14.40
CA ARG A 353 -9.86 7.22 13.53
C ARG A 353 -11.15 6.72 14.16
N VAL A 354 -12.11 6.37 13.33
CA VAL A 354 -13.33 5.70 13.78
C VAL A 354 -13.51 4.35 13.13
N GLY A 355 -14.27 3.46 13.77
CA GLY A 355 -14.49 2.10 13.29
C GLY A 355 -15.25 2.09 11.97
N THR A 356 -14.78 1.29 11.02
CA THR A 356 -15.41 1.09 9.70
C THR A 356 -15.59 -0.40 9.39
N LEU A 357 -16.58 -0.70 8.55
CA LEU A 357 -16.80 -2.03 7.99
C LEU A 357 -16.90 -1.93 6.46
N PRO A 358 -16.32 -2.88 5.71
CA PRO A 358 -16.47 -2.93 4.26
C PRO A 358 -17.90 -3.24 3.86
N SER A 359 -18.22 -3.06 2.58
CA SER A 359 -19.42 -3.67 2.00
C SER A 359 -19.34 -5.20 2.07
N ALA A 360 -20.50 -5.86 2.04
CA ALA A 360 -20.57 -7.33 2.18
C ALA A 360 -19.80 -8.07 1.08
N ASP A 361 -19.73 -7.48 -0.13
CA ASP A 361 -18.95 -7.97 -1.26
C ASP A 361 -17.44 -7.66 -1.14
N LYS A 362 -17.03 -6.91 -0.09
CA LYS A 362 -15.66 -6.47 0.18
C LYS A 362 -15.04 -5.57 -0.91
N LEU A 363 -15.85 -5.03 -1.80
CA LEU A 363 -15.39 -4.17 -2.89
C LEU A 363 -15.34 -2.70 -2.49
N LEU A 364 -16.34 -2.18 -1.74
CA LEU A 364 -16.30 -0.84 -1.21
C LEU A 364 -15.65 -0.82 0.17
N GLU A 365 -14.62 -0.01 0.32
CA GLU A 365 -13.95 0.27 1.57
C GLU A 365 -14.02 1.74 1.96
N THR A 366 -13.97 1.98 3.27
CA THR A 366 -13.94 3.32 3.84
C THR A 366 -12.90 3.44 4.95
N TYR A 367 -12.19 4.55 4.95
CA TYR A 367 -11.37 5.03 6.06
C TYR A 367 -11.93 6.36 6.55
N ALA A 368 -12.11 6.54 7.85
CA ALA A 368 -12.76 7.74 8.38
C ALA A 368 -12.06 8.28 9.62
N THR A 369 -12.04 9.62 9.73
CA THR A 369 -11.53 10.34 10.90
C THR A 369 -12.48 11.43 11.34
N VAL A 370 -12.41 11.75 12.64
CA VAL A 370 -13.11 12.88 13.25
C VAL A 370 -12.06 13.85 13.74
N GLY A 371 -11.97 14.99 13.06
CA GLY A 371 -11.17 16.15 13.48
C GLY A 371 -11.95 17.08 14.43
N ASN A 372 -11.32 18.19 14.79
CA ASN A 372 -12.01 19.24 15.59
C ASN A 372 -13.01 20.07 14.77
N ASP A 373 -12.87 20.04 13.46
CA ASP A 373 -13.60 20.84 12.48
C ASP A 373 -14.55 20.01 11.61
N LEU A 374 -14.05 18.87 11.12
CA LEU A 374 -14.73 18.05 10.12
C LEU A 374 -14.64 16.55 10.46
N VAL A 375 -15.71 15.85 10.10
CA VAL A 375 -15.63 14.41 9.83
C VAL A 375 -15.20 14.22 8.39
N ARG A 376 -14.22 13.35 8.15
CA ARG A 376 -13.70 13.02 6.81
C ARG A 376 -13.81 11.53 6.55
N VAL A 377 -14.37 11.18 5.40
CA VAL A 377 -14.58 9.79 4.97
C VAL A 377 -13.96 9.60 3.59
N LEU A 378 -12.89 8.84 3.51
CA LEU A 378 -12.21 8.50 2.26
C LEU A 378 -12.72 7.13 1.78
N THR A 379 -13.13 7.01 0.50
CA THR A 379 -13.75 5.80 -0.04
C THR A 379 -13.13 5.37 -1.36
N GLY A 380 -12.97 4.06 -1.52
CA GLY A 380 -12.52 3.44 -2.75
C GLY A 380 -13.21 2.11 -3.02
N VAL A 381 -13.47 1.83 -4.28
CA VAL A 381 -13.99 0.54 -4.75
C VAL A 381 -12.87 -0.19 -5.49
N ARG A 382 -12.64 -1.45 -5.13
CA ARG A 382 -11.57 -2.27 -5.72
C ARG A 382 -11.90 -2.64 -7.17
N ILE A 383 -11.25 -1.96 -8.13
CA ILE A 383 -11.26 -2.21 -9.59
C ILE A 383 -12.62 -2.63 -10.17
N GLN A 384 -13.71 -1.96 -9.77
CA GLN A 384 -15.04 -2.28 -10.27
C GLN A 384 -15.90 -1.03 -10.42
N THR A 385 -16.83 -1.04 -11.38
CA THR A 385 -17.88 -0.02 -11.55
C THR A 385 -19.20 -0.53 -10.98
N GLY A 386 -20.07 0.39 -10.57
CA GLY A 386 -21.38 0.06 -10.02
C GLY A 386 -21.87 1.12 -9.03
N THR A 387 -22.87 0.76 -8.25
CA THR A 387 -23.42 1.63 -7.19
C THR A 387 -23.31 0.94 -5.85
N TRP A 388 -22.65 1.61 -4.92
CA TRP A 388 -22.58 1.24 -3.50
C TRP A 388 -23.18 2.33 -2.64
N GLN A 389 -23.18 2.11 -1.32
CA GLN A 389 -23.60 3.12 -0.33
C GLN A 389 -22.60 3.20 0.82
N VAL A 390 -22.52 4.38 1.41
CA VAL A 390 -21.91 4.58 2.74
C VAL A 390 -23.01 4.92 3.73
N THR A 391 -23.02 4.21 4.85
CA THR A 391 -23.85 4.55 6.02
C THR A 391 -22.94 5.06 7.13
N ILE A 392 -23.22 6.27 7.62
CA ILE A 392 -22.51 6.89 8.76
C ILE A 392 -23.45 6.89 9.96
N ASN A 393 -23.08 6.14 11.00
CA ASN A 393 -23.84 6.02 12.23
C ASN A 393 -23.20 6.86 13.34
N GLY A 394 -24.04 7.35 14.26
CA GLY A 394 -23.59 8.04 15.45
C GLY A 394 -23.28 9.52 15.24
N LEU A 395 -24.05 10.20 14.40
CA LEU A 395 -23.90 11.63 14.13
C LEU A 395 -23.96 12.48 15.40
N SER A 396 -24.72 12.06 16.40
CA SER A 396 -24.78 12.72 17.72
C SER A 396 -23.46 12.67 18.49
N ALA A 397 -22.58 11.71 18.21
CA ALA A 397 -21.25 11.63 18.85
C ALA A 397 -20.31 12.77 18.42
N VAL A 398 -20.61 13.42 17.31
CA VAL A 398 -19.87 14.60 16.81
C VAL A 398 -20.69 15.88 16.93
N GLY A 399 -21.66 15.94 17.87
CA GLY A 399 -22.44 17.13 18.19
C GLY A 399 -23.60 17.43 17.24
N LEU A 400 -23.89 16.56 16.27
CA LEU A 400 -25.00 16.77 15.33
C LEU A 400 -26.34 16.28 15.93
N PRO A 401 -27.53 16.87 15.52
CA PRO A 401 -28.83 16.32 15.88
C PRO A 401 -29.01 14.88 15.40
N THR A 402 -29.97 14.15 15.98
CA THR A 402 -30.28 12.77 15.55
C THR A 402 -31.12 12.70 14.27
N SER A 403 -31.56 13.81 13.74
CA SER A 403 -32.29 13.93 12.47
C SER A 403 -32.11 15.33 11.87
N GLY A 404 -32.20 15.42 10.55
CA GLY A 404 -32.05 16.70 9.84
C GLY A 404 -31.63 16.52 8.40
N THR A 405 -30.93 17.52 7.88
CA THR A 405 -30.24 17.46 6.59
C THR A 405 -28.76 17.69 6.82
N LEU A 406 -27.92 16.76 6.41
CA LEU A 406 -26.46 16.85 6.46
C LEU A 406 -25.94 17.33 5.11
N ASN A 407 -25.25 18.47 5.09
CA ASN A 407 -24.56 18.96 3.90
C ASN A 407 -23.17 18.33 3.84
N ILE A 408 -22.94 17.50 2.84
CA ILE A 408 -21.67 16.78 2.63
C ILE A 408 -20.95 17.40 1.44
N HIS A 409 -19.72 17.87 1.65
CA HIS A 409 -18.80 18.25 0.59
C HIS A 409 -18.15 17.01 -0.01
N THR A 410 -18.06 16.94 -1.31
CA THR A 410 -17.51 15.78 -2.04
C THR A 410 -16.30 16.18 -2.85
N TRP A 411 -15.20 15.45 -2.66
CA TRP A 411 -13.99 15.54 -3.45
C TRP A 411 -13.83 14.30 -4.30
N GLY A 412 -13.40 14.47 -5.57
CA GLY A 412 -13.01 13.38 -6.46
C GLY A 412 -11.49 13.38 -6.68
N PHE A 413 -10.88 12.20 -6.64
CA PHE A 413 -9.45 12.00 -6.91
C PHE A 413 -9.30 11.47 -8.34
N PRO A 414 -8.96 12.32 -9.32
CA PRO A 414 -8.84 11.89 -10.71
C PRO A 414 -7.54 11.11 -10.95
N PHE A 415 -7.53 10.26 -12.01
CA PHE A 415 -6.33 9.54 -12.46
C PHE A 415 -5.98 9.89 -13.90
N THR A 416 -6.07 11.17 -14.25
CA THR A 416 -5.81 11.68 -15.60
C THR A 416 -4.39 11.38 -16.03
N GLY A 417 -4.24 10.68 -17.16
CA GLY A 417 -2.92 10.26 -17.67
C GLY A 417 -2.30 9.06 -16.98
N GLY A 418 -3.02 8.40 -16.05
CA GLY A 418 -2.59 7.18 -15.38
C GLY A 418 -1.39 7.38 -14.46
N HIS A 419 -0.57 6.33 -14.29
CA HIS A 419 0.59 6.33 -13.37
C HIS A 419 1.60 7.45 -13.63
N PHE A 420 1.73 7.90 -14.87
CA PHE A 420 2.68 8.95 -15.27
C PHE A 420 1.99 10.29 -15.53
N GLY A 421 0.68 10.37 -15.28
CA GLY A 421 -0.11 11.59 -15.45
C GLY A 421 0.12 12.58 -14.32
N ARG A 422 0.00 13.87 -14.64
CA ARG A 422 0.11 14.95 -13.65
C ARG A 422 -1.26 15.29 -13.09
N VAL A 423 -1.39 15.27 -11.76
CA VAL A 423 -2.59 15.69 -11.04
C VAL A 423 -2.18 16.67 -9.95
N ASP A 424 -2.49 17.94 -10.12
CA ASP A 424 -2.10 19.00 -9.19
C ASP A 424 -3.16 19.31 -8.15
N ALA A 425 -4.43 18.97 -8.40
CA ALA A 425 -5.56 19.27 -7.52
C ALA A 425 -6.64 18.18 -7.58
N LEU A 426 -7.44 18.11 -6.53
CA LEU A 426 -8.67 17.31 -6.49
C LEU A 426 -9.78 18.00 -7.29
N ASN A 427 -10.74 17.21 -7.76
CA ASN A 427 -11.97 17.72 -8.34
C ASN A 427 -12.94 18.10 -7.21
N ASP A 428 -13.27 19.38 -7.09
CA ASP A 428 -14.37 19.85 -6.22
C ASP A 428 -15.71 19.49 -6.87
N LEU A 429 -16.42 18.55 -6.26
CA LEU A 429 -17.73 18.10 -6.74
C LEU A 429 -18.89 18.81 -6.02
N GLY A 430 -18.59 19.72 -5.09
CA GLY A 430 -19.58 20.56 -4.40
C GLY A 430 -20.23 19.89 -3.20
N TYR A 431 -21.30 20.56 -2.72
CA TYR A 431 -22.06 20.17 -1.52
C TYR A 431 -23.40 19.57 -1.89
N TYR A 432 -23.75 18.46 -1.22
CA TYR A 432 -25.03 17.79 -1.38
C TYR A 432 -25.70 17.59 -0.02
N GLY A 433 -27.02 17.97 0.04
CA GLY A 433 -27.84 17.79 1.24
C GLY A 433 -28.43 16.37 1.30
N HIS A 434 -28.19 15.68 2.38
CA HIS A 434 -28.72 14.34 2.64
C HIS A 434 -29.65 14.38 3.86
N ALA A 435 -30.95 14.12 3.65
CA ALA A 435 -31.89 13.97 4.77
C ALA A 435 -31.52 12.71 5.58
N TYR A 436 -31.58 12.83 6.90
CA TYR A 436 -31.27 11.73 7.80
C TYR A 436 -32.16 11.69 9.04
N SER A 437 -32.24 10.49 9.63
CA SER A 437 -32.98 10.25 10.88
C SER A 437 -32.38 9.07 11.64
N GLY A 438 -32.71 8.94 12.92
CA GLY A 438 -32.21 7.83 13.73
C GLY A 438 -30.69 7.85 13.96
N ASP A 439 -30.10 9.07 14.02
CA ASP A 439 -28.66 9.24 14.28
C ASP A 439 -27.76 8.65 13.17
N SER A 440 -28.29 8.53 11.93
CA SER A 440 -27.62 7.86 10.81
C SER A 440 -27.97 8.50 9.48
N VAL A 441 -26.96 8.66 8.60
CA VAL A 441 -27.12 9.09 7.21
C VAL A 441 -26.63 8.00 6.28
N THR A 442 -27.33 7.78 5.16
CA THR A 442 -26.90 6.88 4.08
C THR A 442 -26.96 7.62 2.75
N PHE A 443 -25.90 7.51 1.96
CA PHE A 443 -25.83 8.12 0.63
C PHE A 443 -25.14 7.19 -0.38
N PRO A 444 -25.50 7.28 -1.67
CA PRO A 444 -24.95 6.43 -2.72
C PRO A 444 -23.56 6.92 -3.17
N ILE A 445 -22.77 5.96 -3.66
CA ILE A 445 -21.53 6.18 -4.39
C ILE A 445 -21.70 5.59 -5.78
N TYR A 446 -21.66 6.44 -6.79
CA TYR A 446 -21.76 6.04 -8.19
C TYR A 446 -20.37 5.91 -8.78
N LYS A 447 -19.91 4.69 -8.97
CA LYS A 447 -18.62 4.39 -9.60
C LYS A 447 -18.81 4.19 -11.10
N THR A 448 -18.59 5.24 -11.87
CA THR A 448 -18.68 5.22 -13.34
C THR A 448 -17.38 4.77 -14.00
N ASP A 449 -16.28 4.78 -13.27
CA ASP A 449 -14.95 4.29 -13.66
C ASP A 449 -14.34 3.49 -12.50
N ILE A 450 -13.28 2.73 -12.77
CA ILE A 450 -12.60 1.90 -11.76
C ILE A 450 -11.54 2.66 -10.94
N GLU A 451 -11.21 3.89 -11.34
CA GLU A 451 -10.00 4.59 -10.89
C GLU A 451 -10.29 5.67 -9.84
N THR A 452 -11.38 6.44 -10.00
CA THR A 452 -11.70 7.60 -9.14
C THR A 452 -12.02 7.19 -7.72
N ALA A 453 -11.33 7.75 -6.74
CA ALA A 453 -11.71 7.71 -5.33
C ALA A 453 -12.52 8.95 -4.94
N TYR A 454 -13.19 8.89 -3.79
CA TYR A 454 -13.95 10.02 -3.25
C TYR A 454 -13.61 10.27 -1.79
N ALA A 455 -13.58 11.55 -1.40
CA ALA A 455 -13.65 11.95 0.00
C ALA A 455 -14.92 12.76 0.26
N PHE A 456 -15.51 12.51 1.43
CA PHE A 456 -16.73 13.18 1.92
C PHE A 456 -16.40 13.88 3.22
N GLU A 457 -16.74 15.16 3.29
CA GLU A 457 -16.47 16.01 4.44
C GLU A 457 -17.74 16.69 4.93
N PHE A 458 -17.95 16.74 6.25
CA PHE A 458 -19.00 17.50 6.86
C PHE A 458 -18.57 18.03 8.23
N ALA A 459 -19.14 19.19 8.62
CA ALA A 459 -18.79 19.83 9.88
C ALA A 459 -19.25 19.00 11.09
N VAL A 460 -18.45 19.00 12.14
CA VAL A 460 -18.90 18.57 13.47
C VAL A 460 -19.90 19.59 14.01
N GLY A 461 -20.82 19.17 14.87
CA GLY A 461 -21.76 20.06 15.55
C GLY A 461 -21.03 20.98 16.54
N ALA A 462 -21.71 22.11 16.89
CA ALA A 462 -21.20 23.06 17.86
C ALA A 462 -21.31 22.53 19.31
#